data_d9b548e5e0ca7fa7668fdf6a4208b2f6
#
_entry.id   d9b548e5e0ca7fa7668fdf6a4208b2f6
#
_cell.length_a   1.000
_cell.length_b   1.000
_cell.length_c   1.000
_cell.angle_alpha   90.00
_cell.angle_beta   90.00
_cell.angle_gamma   90.00
#
_symmetry.space_group_name_H-M   'P 1'
#
loop_
_entity.id
_entity.type
_entity.pdbx_description
1 polymer ?
#
loop_
_entity_poly.entity_id
_entity_poly.type
_entity_poly.pdbx_seq_one_letter_code
_entity_poly.pdbx_strand_id
1 'polypeptide(L)'
;KLKITPAALAAILIGFTSSSTFMLWLNCNQELGKLYNLSDPSKIQSFYAVGTFAAILCSSVFIKKGLKEINILIIYPLISFIMLGLCYFIQNPTICLIGGFVIGFAGAGGVLQLAVSTTAEFFPENKGTATSMVMIASSVANYTILTLAGYITKTAGTSAPRMILLLNMAVTFIGILLALFVKMNRGKEA
;
A
#
# COMPACT_ATOMS: atom_id res chain seq x y z
N LYS A 1 -26.89 0.00 -16.78
CA LYS A 1 -26.56 0.79 -15.56
C LYS A 1 -25.55 0.01 -14.76
N LEU A 2 -24.34 0.57 -14.57
CA LEU A 2 -23.33 0.01 -13.65
C LEU A 2 -23.90 0.04 -12.23
N LYS A 3 -24.03 -1.12 -11.62
CA LYS A 3 -24.46 -1.24 -10.24
C LYS A 3 -23.22 -1.39 -9.35
N ILE A 4 -22.89 -0.36 -8.59
CA ILE A 4 -21.78 -0.38 -7.65
C ILE A 4 -22.33 -0.87 -6.30
N THR A 5 -21.95 -2.08 -5.92
CA THR A 5 -22.28 -2.66 -4.63
C THR A 5 -21.30 -2.14 -3.55
N PRO A 6 -21.63 -2.24 -2.24
CA PRO A 6 -20.70 -1.86 -1.19
C PRO A 6 -19.35 -2.58 -1.26
N ALA A 7 -19.34 -3.87 -1.60
CA ALA A 7 -18.09 -4.63 -1.75
C ALA A 7 -17.27 -4.15 -2.96
N ALA A 8 -17.93 -3.84 -4.07
CA ALA A 8 -17.27 -3.26 -5.25
C ALA A 8 -16.63 -1.90 -4.92
N LEU A 9 -17.36 -1.05 -4.18
CA LEU A 9 -16.83 0.24 -3.74
C LEU A 9 -15.61 0.07 -2.82
N ALA A 10 -15.66 -0.88 -1.89
CA ALA A 10 -14.53 -1.19 -1.03
C ALA A 10 -13.31 -1.65 -1.85
N ALA A 11 -13.50 -2.50 -2.86
CA ALA A 11 -12.43 -2.94 -3.75
C ALA A 11 -11.80 -1.75 -4.52
N ILE A 12 -12.61 -0.81 -5.00
CA ILE A 12 -12.14 0.42 -5.66
C ILE A 12 -11.30 1.26 -4.68
N LEU A 13 -11.75 1.41 -3.44
CA LEU A 13 -11.06 2.20 -2.41
C LEU A 13 -9.74 1.56 -1.95
N ILE A 14 -9.54 0.27 -2.16
CA ILE A 14 -8.22 -0.36 -1.97
C ILE A 14 -7.19 0.26 -2.94
N GLY A 15 -7.59 0.71 -4.11
CA GLY A 15 -6.73 1.50 -5.00
C GLY A 15 -6.22 2.78 -4.35
N PHE A 16 -7.05 3.45 -3.57
CA PHE A 16 -6.64 4.62 -2.77
C PHE A 16 -5.63 4.23 -1.69
N THR A 17 -5.95 3.25 -0.86
CA THR A 17 -5.12 2.87 0.29
C THR A 17 -3.79 2.24 -0.13
N SER A 18 -3.77 1.38 -1.14
CA SER A 18 -2.55 0.75 -1.62
C SER A 18 -1.58 1.76 -2.23
N SER A 19 -2.08 2.68 -3.04
CA SER A 19 -1.28 3.78 -3.59
C SER A 19 -0.72 4.67 -2.49
N SER A 20 -1.51 4.98 -1.48
CA SER A 20 -1.08 5.79 -0.33
C SER A 20 0.07 5.13 0.41
N THR A 21 0.02 3.82 0.64
CA THR A 21 1.04 3.08 1.40
C THR A 21 2.42 3.21 0.76
N PHE A 22 2.56 2.91 -0.52
CA PHE A 22 3.88 2.98 -1.15
C PHE A 22 4.31 4.41 -1.47
N MET A 23 3.39 5.29 -1.82
CA MET A 23 3.73 6.69 -2.12
C MET A 23 4.20 7.45 -0.87
N LEU A 24 3.56 7.25 0.27
CA LEU A 24 4.02 7.83 1.52
C LEU A 24 5.40 7.32 1.91
N TRP A 25 5.66 6.04 1.75
CA TRP A 25 6.99 5.48 2.00
C TRP A 25 8.04 6.08 1.07
N LEU A 26 7.76 6.16 -0.23
CA LEU A 26 8.67 6.75 -1.21
C LEU A 26 9.01 8.21 -0.90
N ASN A 27 8.08 8.96 -0.33
CA ASN A 27 8.28 10.36 -0.01
C ASN A 27 9.01 10.60 1.32
N CYS A 28 8.99 9.67 2.26
CA CYS A 28 9.57 9.90 3.59
C CYS A 28 10.77 9.02 3.93
N ASN A 29 11.06 7.98 3.15
CA ASN A 29 12.06 6.97 3.56
C ASN A 29 13.47 7.54 3.73
N GLN A 30 13.91 8.41 2.84
CA GLN A 30 15.25 8.98 2.92
C GLN A 30 15.39 9.95 4.10
N GLU A 31 14.37 10.77 4.35
CA GLU A 31 14.33 11.67 5.50
C GLU A 31 14.29 10.89 6.81
N LEU A 32 13.56 9.78 6.84
CA LEU A 32 13.56 8.86 7.97
C LEU A 32 14.94 8.24 8.18
N GLY A 33 15.59 7.82 7.10
CA GLY A 33 16.95 7.29 7.14
C GLY A 33 17.94 8.30 7.72
N LYS A 34 17.87 9.56 7.31
CA LYS A 34 18.67 10.65 7.87
C LYS A 34 18.38 10.84 9.37
N LEU A 35 17.12 10.83 9.75
CA LEU A 35 16.70 10.98 11.15
C LEU A 35 17.25 9.86 12.03
N TYR A 36 17.34 8.65 11.51
CA TYR A 36 17.86 7.47 12.22
C TYR A 36 19.38 7.25 12.00
N ASN A 37 20.07 8.27 11.49
CA ASN A 37 21.53 8.27 11.28
C ASN A 37 22.04 7.20 10.30
N LEU A 38 21.27 6.89 9.27
CA LEU A 38 21.73 6.04 8.17
C LEU A 38 22.75 6.81 7.33
N SER A 39 23.91 6.22 7.10
CA SER A 39 25.02 6.87 6.38
C SER A 39 24.69 7.17 4.92
N ASP A 40 23.94 6.29 4.26
CA ASP A 40 23.50 6.47 2.87
C ASP A 40 21.99 6.15 2.75
N PRO A 41 21.12 7.17 2.96
CA PRO A 41 19.68 6.97 2.87
C PRO A 41 19.17 6.51 1.50
N SER A 42 19.94 6.74 0.43
CA SER A 42 19.57 6.29 -0.92
C SER A 42 19.50 4.76 -1.05
N LYS A 43 20.21 4.02 -0.19
CA LYS A 43 20.14 2.55 -0.15
C LYS A 43 18.75 2.03 0.14
N ILE A 44 17.91 2.79 0.85
CA ILE A 44 16.52 2.40 1.12
C ILE A 44 15.76 2.19 -0.19
N GLN A 45 15.97 3.08 -1.16
CA GLN A 45 15.36 2.96 -2.50
C GLN A 45 15.81 1.70 -3.23
N SER A 46 17.08 1.33 -3.12
CA SER A 46 17.61 0.10 -3.72
C SER A 46 16.97 -1.13 -3.09
N PHE A 47 16.87 -1.19 -1.77
CA PHE A 47 16.19 -2.27 -1.06
C PHE A 47 14.70 -2.35 -1.42
N TYR A 48 14.05 -1.20 -1.57
CA TYR A 48 12.67 -1.10 -2.02
C TYR A 48 12.49 -1.70 -3.43
N ALA A 49 13.36 -1.34 -4.36
CA ALA A 49 13.31 -1.87 -5.74
C ALA A 49 13.49 -3.39 -5.77
N VAL A 50 14.45 -3.92 -5.00
CA VAL A 50 14.66 -5.37 -4.87
C VAL A 50 13.43 -6.05 -4.26
N GLY A 51 12.85 -5.45 -3.23
CA GLY A 51 11.63 -5.94 -2.59
C GLY A 51 10.45 -6.01 -3.57
N THR A 52 10.23 -4.96 -4.35
CA THR A 52 9.18 -4.92 -5.37
C THR A 52 9.37 -6.00 -6.43
N PHE A 53 10.58 -6.17 -6.91
CA PHE A 53 10.90 -7.21 -7.90
C PHE A 53 10.66 -8.61 -7.33
N ALA A 54 11.14 -8.87 -6.12
CA ALA A 54 10.93 -10.15 -5.43
C ALA A 54 9.44 -10.45 -5.23
N ALA A 55 8.64 -9.43 -4.90
CA ALA A 55 7.20 -9.58 -4.70
C ALA A 55 6.47 -9.98 -5.98
N ILE A 56 6.84 -9.41 -7.12
CA ILE A 56 6.25 -9.77 -8.41
C ILE A 56 6.45 -11.27 -8.69
N LEU A 57 7.66 -11.76 -8.47
CA LEU A 57 7.99 -13.18 -8.66
C LEU A 57 7.26 -14.07 -7.65
N CYS A 58 7.31 -13.73 -6.36
CA CYS A 58 6.68 -14.51 -5.30
C CYS A 58 5.16 -14.53 -5.41
N SER A 59 4.53 -13.38 -5.69
CA SER A 59 3.06 -13.30 -5.85
C SER A 59 2.57 -14.15 -7.01
N SER A 60 3.30 -14.15 -8.11
CA SER A 60 3.01 -15.00 -9.26
C SER A 60 3.02 -16.49 -8.88
N VAL A 61 4.01 -16.90 -8.10
CA VAL A 61 4.12 -18.29 -7.61
C VAL A 61 2.99 -18.62 -6.63
N PHE A 62 2.68 -17.71 -5.70
CA PHE A 62 1.62 -17.92 -4.71
C PHE A 62 0.25 -18.08 -5.36
N ILE A 63 -0.06 -17.26 -6.35
CA ILE A 63 -1.33 -17.34 -7.10
C ILE A 63 -1.41 -18.66 -7.87
N LYS A 64 -0.31 -19.09 -8.51
CA LYS A 64 -0.24 -20.38 -9.21
C LYS A 64 -0.44 -21.57 -8.27
N LYS A 65 -0.02 -21.44 -7.00
CA LYS A 65 -0.21 -22.48 -5.97
C LYS A 65 -1.60 -22.44 -5.31
N GLY A 66 -2.49 -21.56 -5.76
CA GLY A 66 -3.89 -21.50 -5.30
C GLY A 66 -4.17 -20.43 -4.24
N LEU A 67 -3.21 -19.58 -3.90
CA LEU A 67 -3.49 -18.45 -3.01
C LEU A 67 -4.38 -17.44 -3.73
N LYS A 68 -5.52 -17.12 -3.14
CA LYS A 68 -6.48 -16.17 -3.72
C LYS A 68 -5.94 -14.74 -3.63
N GLU A 69 -6.20 -13.94 -4.67
CA GLU A 69 -5.78 -12.52 -4.73
C GLU A 69 -6.26 -11.71 -3.53
N ILE A 70 -7.50 -11.96 -3.08
CA ILE A 70 -8.06 -11.25 -1.91
C ILE A 70 -7.26 -11.53 -0.62
N ASN A 71 -6.71 -12.71 -0.47
CA ASN A 71 -5.86 -13.04 0.69
C ASN A 71 -4.54 -12.26 0.64
N ILE A 72 -3.97 -12.06 -0.54
CA ILE A 72 -2.77 -11.21 -0.70
C ILE A 72 -3.11 -9.76 -0.36
N LEU A 73 -4.28 -9.27 -0.76
CA LEU A 73 -4.76 -7.92 -0.42
C LEU A 73 -4.98 -7.70 1.09
N ILE A 74 -5.07 -8.77 1.87
CA ILE A 74 -5.13 -8.73 3.33
C ILE A 74 -3.74 -8.87 3.94
N ILE A 75 -2.99 -9.88 3.50
CA ILE A 75 -1.69 -10.26 4.09
C ILE A 75 -0.63 -9.18 3.83
N TYR A 76 -0.51 -8.68 2.61
CA TYR A 76 0.51 -7.70 2.25
C TYR A 76 0.34 -6.37 2.97
N PRO A 77 -0.86 -5.76 3.02
CA PRO A 77 -1.06 -4.58 3.86
C PRO A 77 -0.83 -4.83 5.35
N LEU A 78 -1.13 -6.03 5.85
CA LEU A 78 -0.85 -6.39 7.24
C LEU A 78 0.66 -6.41 7.52
N ILE A 79 1.44 -7.02 6.63
CA ILE A 79 2.90 -7.02 6.71
C ILE A 79 3.44 -5.59 6.64
N SER A 80 2.92 -4.78 5.74
CA SER A 80 3.30 -3.36 5.61
C SER A 80 2.98 -2.58 6.88
N PHE A 81 1.82 -2.79 7.47
CA PHE A 81 1.40 -2.14 8.71
C PHE A 81 2.35 -2.48 9.86
N ILE A 82 2.67 -3.75 10.03
CA ILE A 82 3.60 -4.21 11.07
C ILE A 82 5.00 -3.60 10.85
N MET A 83 5.48 -3.59 9.60
CA MET A 83 6.79 -3.03 9.28
C MET A 83 6.86 -1.53 9.52
N LEU A 84 5.80 -0.79 9.16
CA LEU A 84 5.71 0.65 9.46
C LEU A 84 5.73 0.90 10.97
N GLY A 85 5.05 0.09 11.75
CA GLY A 85 5.09 0.15 13.20
C GLY A 85 6.48 -0.11 13.77
N LEU A 86 7.18 -1.10 13.24
CA LEU A 86 8.57 -1.38 13.64
C LEU A 86 9.49 -0.22 13.30
N CYS A 87 9.34 0.40 12.12
CA CYS A 87 10.09 1.61 11.74
C CYS A 87 9.79 2.79 12.67
N TYR A 88 8.57 2.90 13.16
CA TYR A 88 8.18 3.96 14.08
C TYR A 88 8.80 3.77 15.47
N PHE A 89 8.74 2.55 16.03
CA PHE A 89 9.19 2.28 17.39
C PHE A 89 10.69 1.99 17.49
N ILE A 90 11.27 1.33 16.50
CA ILE A 90 12.70 1.02 16.46
C ILE A 90 13.43 2.10 15.67
N GLN A 91 14.11 2.99 16.37
CA GLN A 91 14.81 4.14 15.79
C GLN A 91 16.27 3.78 15.49
N ASN A 92 16.47 2.94 14.49
CA ASN A 92 17.76 2.34 14.15
C ASN A 92 17.96 2.42 12.63
N PRO A 93 19.21 2.72 12.14
CA PRO A 93 19.46 2.78 10.69
C PRO A 93 19.11 1.51 9.94
N THR A 94 19.39 0.36 10.52
CA THR A 94 19.15 -0.96 9.89
C THR A 94 17.66 -1.20 9.64
N ILE A 95 16.78 -0.73 10.52
CA ILE A 95 15.33 -0.91 10.34
C ILE A 95 14.82 -0.19 9.09
N CYS A 96 15.44 0.92 8.70
CA CYS A 96 15.08 1.65 7.49
C CYS A 96 15.38 0.83 6.23
N LEU A 97 16.48 0.11 6.21
CA LEU A 97 16.86 -0.78 5.09
C LEU A 97 15.91 -1.97 5.00
N ILE A 98 15.65 -2.63 6.12
CA ILE A 98 14.68 -3.74 6.20
C ILE A 98 13.30 -3.24 5.81
N GLY A 99 12.90 -2.06 6.30
CA GLY A 99 11.66 -1.41 5.96
C GLY A 99 11.54 -1.14 4.47
N GLY A 100 12.60 -0.66 3.85
CA GLY A 100 12.67 -0.45 2.40
C GLY A 100 12.32 -1.72 1.64
N PHE A 101 12.99 -2.83 1.95
CA PHE A 101 12.70 -4.13 1.31
C PHE A 101 11.29 -4.60 1.56
N VAL A 102 10.84 -4.62 2.82
CA VAL A 102 9.51 -5.15 3.20
C VAL A 102 8.38 -4.31 2.62
N ILE A 103 8.48 -2.98 2.65
CA ILE A 103 7.47 -2.10 2.05
C ILE A 103 7.49 -2.20 0.53
N GLY A 104 8.66 -2.32 -0.07
CA GLY A 104 8.78 -2.62 -1.50
C GLY A 104 8.08 -3.92 -1.88
N PHE A 105 8.28 -4.96 -1.08
CA PHE A 105 7.66 -6.28 -1.28
C PHE A 105 6.14 -6.21 -1.04
N ALA A 106 5.71 -5.80 0.14
CA ALA A 106 4.34 -5.94 0.60
C ALA A 106 3.47 -4.70 0.36
N GLY A 107 4.07 -3.53 0.23
CA GLY A 107 3.34 -2.28 -0.02
C GLY A 107 3.17 -1.95 -1.51
N ALA A 108 4.21 -2.23 -2.31
CA ALA A 108 4.24 -1.88 -3.74
C ALA A 108 4.16 -3.09 -4.67
N GLY A 109 4.43 -4.28 -4.18
CA GLY A 109 4.64 -5.48 -4.99
C GLY A 109 3.41 -6.06 -5.68
N GLY A 110 2.72 -5.28 -6.50
CA GLY A 110 1.57 -5.72 -7.27
C GLY A 110 0.23 -5.55 -6.55
N VAL A 111 0.19 -4.94 -5.37
CA VAL A 111 -1.05 -4.77 -4.59
C VAL A 111 -2.07 -3.93 -5.35
N LEU A 112 -1.64 -2.85 -6.01
CA LEU A 112 -2.54 -2.02 -6.82
C LEU A 112 -3.13 -2.81 -7.99
N GLN A 113 -2.32 -3.62 -8.66
CA GLN A 113 -2.77 -4.48 -9.76
C GLN A 113 -3.77 -5.53 -9.28
N LEU A 114 -3.56 -6.09 -8.09
CA LEU A 114 -4.51 -7.03 -7.48
C LEU A 114 -5.82 -6.34 -7.08
N ALA A 115 -5.78 -5.08 -6.67
CA ALA A 115 -6.97 -4.27 -6.43
C ALA A 115 -7.77 -4.07 -7.73
N VAL A 116 -7.08 -3.79 -8.84
CA VAL A 116 -7.69 -3.68 -10.18
C VAL A 116 -8.34 -5.02 -10.58
N SER A 117 -7.61 -6.11 -10.46
CA SER A 117 -8.10 -7.46 -10.79
C SER A 117 -9.30 -7.86 -9.95
N THR A 118 -9.26 -7.62 -8.64
CA THR A 118 -10.37 -7.91 -7.72
C THR A 118 -11.59 -7.06 -8.04
N THR A 119 -11.41 -5.77 -8.33
CA THR A 119 -12.51 -4.89 -8.73
C THR A 119 -13.14 -5.34 -10.06
N ALA A 120 -12.33 -5.78 -11.01
CA ALA A 120 -12.80 -6.26 -12.30
C ALA A 120 -13.72 -7.47 -12.19
N GLU A 121 -13.61 -8.28 -11.14
CA GLU A 121 -14.50 -9.41 -10.90
C GLU A 121 -15.95 -8.98 -10.60
N PHE A 122 -16.15 -7.77 -10.05
CA PHE A 122 -17.48 -7.20 -9.84
C PHE A 122 -18.11 -6.63 -11.12
N PHE A 123 -17.31 -6.42 -12.16
CA PHE A 123 -17.74 -5.83 -13.43
C PHE A 123 -17.23 -6.66 -14.61
N PRO A 124 -17.68 -7.93 -14.76
CA PRO A 124 -17.10 -8.82 -15.76
C PRO A 124 -17.28 -8.34 -17.21
N GLU A 125 -18.35 -7.61 -17.48
CA GLU A 125 -18.63 -7.04 -18.81
C GLU A 125 -17.99 -5.65 -19.02
N ASN A 126 -17.47 -5.01 -17.95
CA ASN A 126 -16.96 -3.64 -17.96
C ASN A 126 -15.60 -3.53 -17.23
N LYS A 127 -14.67 -4.44 -17.52
CA LYS A 127 -13.35 -4.50 -16.86
C LYS A 127 -12.54 -3.21 -17.04
N GLY A 128 -12.64 -2.58 -18.19
CA GLY A 128 -11.98 -1.30 -18.45
C GLY A 128 -12.50 -0.18 -17.53
N THR A 129 -13.81 -0.14 -17.29
CA THR A 129 -14.41 0.81 -16.35
C THR A 129 -13.96 0.54 -14.92
N ALA A 130 -13.90 -0.74 -14.50
CA ALA A 130 -13.38 -1.14 -13.20
C ALA A 130 -11.94 -0.67 -13.00
N THR A 131 -11.07 -0.90 -13.98
CA THR A 131 -9.68 -0.42 -13.97
C THR A 131 -9.62 1.09 -13.84
N SER A 132 -10.42 1.81 -14.60
CA SER A 132 -10.47 3.29 -14.55
C SER A 132 -10.89 3.80 -13.17
N MET A 133 -11.87 3.18 -12.54
CA MET A 133 -12.33 3.58 -11.20
C MET A 133 -11.23 3.39 -10.15
N VAL A 134 -10.52 2.28 -10.18
CA VAL A 134 -9.38 2.02 -9.27
C VAL A 134 -8.26 3.02 -9.52
N MET A 135 -7.93 3.32 -10.77
CA MET A 135 -6.88 4.27 -11.11
C MET A 135 -7.27 5.71 -10.73
N ILE A 136 -8.54 6.07 -10.81
CA ILE A 136 -9.04 7.36 -10.30
C ILE A 136 -8.84 7.42 -8.77
N ALA A 137 -9.21 6.38 -8.05
CA ALA A 137 -9.00 6.32 -6.61
C ALA A 137 -7.51 6.45 -6.25
N SER A 138 -6.63 5.79 -7.00
CA SER A 138 -5.18 5.92 -6.86
C SER A 138 -4.70 7.35 -7.10
N SER A 139 -5.19 7.99 -8.14
CA SER A 139 -4.83 9.39 -8.47
C SER A 139 -5.30 10.37 -7.43
N VAL A 140 -6.51 10.19 -6.90
CA VAL A 140 -7.05 11.00 -5.78
C VAL A 140 -6.16 10.82 -4.54
N ALA A 141 -5.72 9.60 -4.25
CA ALA A 141 -4.79 9.34 -3.15
C ALA A 141 -3.47 10.08 -3.35
N ASN A 142 -2.90 10.01 -4.53
CA ASN A 142 -1.64 10.69 -4.84
C ASN A 142 -1.75 12.20 -4.63
N TYR A 143 -2.87 12.81 -4.99
CA TYR A 143 -3.09 14.24 -4.77
C TYR A 143 -3.33 14.55 -3.28
N THR A 144 -4.32 13.91 -2.65
CA THR A 144 -4.77 14.27 -1.29
C THR A 144 -3.76 13.86 -0.22
N ILE A 145 -3.27 12.65 -0.29
CA ILE A 145 -2.36 12.08 0.72
C ILE A 145 -0.98 12.72 0.63
N LEU A 146 -0.47 12.98 -0.57
CA LEU A 146 0.82 13.65 -0.70
C LEU A 146 0.73 15.13 -0.30
N THR A 147 -0.40 15.78 -0.53
CA THR A 147 -0.65 17.15 -0.03
C THR A 147 -0.64 17.17 1.50
N LEU A 148 -1.29 16.19 2.14
CA LEU A 148 -1.28 16.05 3.58
C LEU A 148 0.12 15.75 4.13
N ALA A 149 0.88 14.89 3.46
CA ALA A 149 2.27 14.60 3.82
C ALA A 149 3.15 15.85 3.69
N GLY A 150 2.96 16.65 2.66
CA GLY A 150 3.64 17.94 2.49
C GLY A 150 3.32 18.92 3.61
N TYR A 151 2.07 18.99 4.03
CA TYR A 151 1.66 19.80 5.19
C TYR A 151 2.34 19.33 6.47
N ILE A 152 2.39 18.02 6.72
CA ILE A 152 3.09 17.45 7.88
C ILE A 152 4.58 17.79 7.84
N THR A 153 5.22 17.68 6.69
CA THR A 153 6.62 18.03 6.51
C THR A 153 6.89 19.50 6.86
N LYS A 154 5.95 20.36 6.50
CA LYS A 154 6.05 21.80 6.72
C LYS A 154 5.85 22.19 8.20
N THR A 155 5.01 21.47 8.94
CA THR A 155 4.57 21.83 10.30
C THR A 155 5.27 21.04 11.40
N ALA A 156 5.69 19.81 11.16
CA ALA A 156 6.23 18.91 12.18
C ALA A 156 7.77 18.97 12.30
N GLY A 157 8.45 19.68 11.41
CA GLY A 157 9.90 19.83 11.47
C GLY A 157 10.65 18.50 11.38
N THR A 158 11.56 18.23 12.31
CA THR A 158 12.37 17.01 12.35
C THR A 158 11.55 15.74 12.64
N SER A 159 10.37 15.87 13.24
CA SER A 159 9.46 14.74 13.52
C SER A 159 8.62 14.34 12.31
N ALA A 160 8.68 15.08 11.21
CA ALA A 160 7.82 14.86 10.05
C ALA A 160 7.90 13.44 9.49
N PRO A 161 9.07 12.79 9.30
CA PRO A 161 9.12 11.43 8.79
C PRO A 161 8.37 10.43 9.68
N ARG A 162 8.46 10.56 10.99
CA ARG A 162 7.76 9.69 11.93
C ARG A 162 6.25 9.94 11.93
N MET A 163 5.82 11.20 11.79
CA MET A 163 4.39 11.54 11.65
C MET A 163 3.81 10.98 10.35
N ILE A 164 4.57 11.01 9.27
CA ILE A 164 4.18 10.39 8.00
C ILE A 164 4.07 8.87 8.13
N LEU A 165 4.94 8.21 8.91
CA LEU A 165 4.78 6.79 9.23
C LEU A 165 3.44 6.50 9.92
N LEU A 166 3.04 7.33 10.88
CA LEU A 166 1.74 7.18 11.55
C LEU A 166 0.57 7.36 10.58
N LEU A 167 0.63 8.35 9.70
CA LEU A 167 -0.37 8.53 8.66
C LEU A 167 -0.44 7.30 7.75
N ASN A 168 0.70 6.79 7.34
CA ASN A 168 0.79 5.58 6.50
C ASN A 168 0.20 4.36 7.21
N MET A 169 0.49 4.19 8.51
CA MET A 169 -0.10 3.11 9.31
C MET A 169 -1.63 3.22 9.34
N ALA A 170 -2.18 4.41 9.54
CA ALA A 170 -3.62 4.64 9.57
C ALA A 170 -4.28 4.28 8.23
N VAL A 171 -3.72 4.75 7.12
CA VAL A 171 -4.24 4.46 5.77
C VAL A 171 -4.11 2.98 5.43
N THR A 172 -2.99 2.36 5.75
CA THR A 172 -2.76 0.94 5.53
C THR A 172 -3.72 0.07 6.34
N PHE A 173 -4.00 0.45 7.58
CA PHE A 173 -5.01 -0.22 8.42
C PHE A 173 -6.41 -0.13 7.80
N ILE A 174 -6.79 1.04 7.29
CA ILE A 174 -8.06 1.20 6.55
C ILE A 174 -8.09 0.26 5.34
N GLY A 175 -6.99 0.13 4.62
CA GLY A 175 -6.85 -0.79 3.49
C GLY A 175 -7.05 -2.26 3.90
N ILE A 176 -6.54 -2.67 5.05
CA ILE A 176 -6.77 -4.01 5.61
C ILE A 176 -8.26 -4.23 5.88
N LEU A 177 -8.92 -3.26 6.51
CA LEU A 177 -10.36 -3.35 6.80
C LEU A 177 -11.19 -3.42 5.52
N LEU A 178 -10.85 -2.65 4.49
CA LEU A 178 -11.51 -2.71 3.18
C LEU A 178 -11.36 -4.09 2.54
N ALA A 179 -10.16 -4.67 2.58
CA ALA A 179 -9.90 -5.99 2.02
C ALA A 179 -10.66 -7.09 2.77
N LEU A 180 -10.73 -7.01 4.11
CA LEU A 180 -11.55 -7.92 4.93
C LEU A 180 -13.02 -7.80 4.59
N PHE A 181 -13.53 -6.59 4.42
CA PHE A 181 -14.92 -6.34 4.03
C PHE A 181 -15.23 -6.97 2.66
N VAL A 182 -14.35 -6.80 1.67
CA VAL A 182 -14.50 -7.42 0.34
C VAL A 182 -14.55 -8.93 0.46
N LYS A 183 -13.64 -9.52 1.23
CA LYS A 183 -13.58 -10.97 1.43
C LYS A 183 -14.87 -11.52 2.06
N MET A 184 -15.41 -10.82 3.06
CA MET A 184 -16.61 -11.26 3.79
C MET A 184 -17.89 -11.10 2.97
N ASN A 185 -17.97 -10.15 2.05
CA ASN A 185 -19.20 -9.81 1.32
C ASN A 185 -19.17 -10.19 -0.15
N ARG A 186 -18.04 -10.66 -0.68
CA ARG A 186 -17.84 -11.03 -2.07
C ARG A 186 -18.82 -12.11 -2.56
N GLY A 187 -19.12 -13.09 -1.72
CA GLY A 187 -20.05 -14.19 -2.06
C GLY A 187 -21.53 -13.86 -1.86
N LYS A 188 -21.85 -12.71 -1.24
CA LYS A 188 -23.23 -12.28 -0.99
C LYS A 188 -23.80 -11.37 -2.07
N GLU A 189 -22.91 -10.81 -2.90
CA GLU A 189 -23.25 -9.79 -3.89
C GLU A 189 -23.06 -10.28 -5.34
N ALA A 190 -22.61 -11.54 -5.51
CA ALA A 190 -22.42 -12.17 -6.82
C ALA A 190 -23.71 -12.73 -7.41
#